data_42d391494a1b60d358f391632e904704
#
_entry.id   42d391494a1b60d358f391632e904704
#
_cell.length_a   1.000
_cell.length_b   1.000
_cell.length_c   1.000
_cell.angle_alpha   90.00
_cell.angle_beta   90.00
_cell.angle_gamma   90.00
#
_symmetry.space_group_name_H-M   'P 1'
#
loop_
_entity.id
_entity.type
_entity.pdbx_description
1 polymer ?
#
loop_
_entity_poly.entity_id
_entity_poly.type
_entity_poly.pdbx_seq_one_letter_code
_entity_poly.pdbx_strand_id
1 'polypeptide(L)'
;MPARPLRIAWRSIPALLAAVLLACGDGGAPESKGKGSDGQAAIDVTTLRRGNGPEPDSLDPQRARTDSSLNVIRDLFEGLTAVGGDGKPVAAAAESWTVSADGREYRFRLREGLRWSNGDPLVAGDFVVGMRRLVDPATASQYAQILEPVVNAAAIVRGERPPSELGVVAPDARTVIVRLVNPAPYLLGLMAHPSTSPAHSPSLATHGERFAQPGRLVGNGAFVLEEWVVGSHIGVRRNPNYWNDPRTRLDRVRFFHTNDPSTEFRQYRAGQLDVTYVVPAEQFAWIQENLATELHISPQLSTYYYGFNLSRPPFKDQPGLRRALSLVIDRERLTSAVTGLGEVPAYGWVPQGVSGYTPQQFDYAPLSYDERIREARALYQAAGYSDERPLEVEIRYNTGEAHNRIAVAIAAMWKEALGVKTSLYAEEFRALLASIQARTETEIFRSSWIGDFDDAYSFAQLLQSDFGINLTGYSNPRYDALLAEAVVQADTARRRALLEEAERLMLADHPLLPIYFYVSKHLIKPHVHGWSDNVVNIQYSRSLSLGSDQ
;
A
#
# COMPACT_ATOMS: atom_id res chain seq x y z
N MET A 1 30.68 -1.66 -48.31
CA MET A 1 30.20 -2.98 -48.75
C MET A 1 28.86 -3.24 -48.06
N PRO A 2 27.75 -3.33 -48.78
CA PRO A 2 26.41 -3.49 -48.19
C PRO A 2 26.04 -4.96 -48.07
N ALA A 3 25.48 -5.33 -46.92
CA ALA A 3 24.96 -6.67 -46.65
C ALA A 3 23.56 -6.83 -47.25
N ARG A 4 23.35 -7.98 -47.91
CA ARG A 4 22.10 -8.37 -48.60
C ARG A 4 21.08 -8.93 -47.60
N PRO A 5 19.74 -8.79 -47.83
CA PRO A 5 18.73 -9.40 -47.01
C PRO A 5 18.42 -10.85 -47.46
N LEU A 6 18.28 -11.76 -46.47
CA LEU A 6 17.79 -13.11 -46.68
C LEU A 6 16.25 -13.09 -46.86
N ARG A 7 15.80 -13.68 -47.99
CA ARG A 7 14.39 -13.98 -48.27
C ARG A 7 14.10 -15.40 -47.73
N ILE A 8 13.10 -15.50 -46.84
CA ILE A 8 12.53 -16.81 -46.42
C ILE A 8 11.25 -17.05 -47.21
N ALA A 9 11.25 -18.18 -47.93
CA ALA A 9 10.15 -18.63 -48.76
C ALA A 9 9.06 -19.31 -47.92
N TRP A 10 7.82 -18.92 -48.19
CA TRP A 10 6.63 -19.62 -47.67
C TRP A 10 6.36 -20.88 -48.52
N ARG A 11 6.26 -22.03 -47.86
CA ARG A 11 5.72 -23.25 -48.46
C ARG A 11 4.30 -23.50 -47.95
N SER A 12 3.39 -23.52 -48.90
CA SER A 12 1.99 -23.87 -48.75
C SER A 12 1.83 -25.39 -48.49
N ILE A 13 0.95 -25.78 -47.56
CA ILE A 13 0.49 -27.17 -47.37
C ILE A 13 -1.03 -27.18 -47.59
N PRO A 14 -1.55 -28.12 -48.40
CA PRO A 14 -2.96 -28.12 -48.81
C PRO A 14 -3.89 -28.78 -47.78
N ALA A 15 -5.14 -28.31 -47.80
CA ALA A 15 -6.26 -28.85 -47.04
C ALA A 15 -6.70 -30.23 -47.58
N LEU A 16 -6.93 -31.17 -46.68
CA LEU A 16 -7.65 -32.44 -47.00
C LEU A 16 -9.04 -32.37 -46.33
N LEU A 17 -10.08 -32.29 -47.21
CA LEU A 17 -11.46 -32.55 -46.84
C LEU A 17 -11.68 -34.08 -46.79
N ALA A 18 -12.25 -34.59 -45.70
CA ALA A 18 -12.85 -35.91 -45.66
C ALA A 18 -14.32 -35.81 -45.22
N ALA A 19 -15.20 -36.04 -46.18
CA ALA A 19 -16.62 -36.24 -45.95
C ALA A 19 -16.87 -37.68 -45.50
N VAL A 20 -17.69 -37.89 -44.47
CA VAL A 20 -18.28 -39.19 -44.15
C VAL A 20 -19.80 -39.05 -44.04
N LEU A 21 -20.44 -39.92 -44.83
CA LEU A 21 -21.88 -40.01 -45.09
C LEU A 21 -22.66 -40.63 -43.92
N LEU A 22 -23.95 -40.25 -43.90
CA LEU A 22 -25.05 -40.77 -43.08
C LEU A 22 -25.22 -42.29 -43.11
N ALA A 23 -25.62 -42.85 -41.95
CA ALA A 23 -26.45 -44.04 -41.87
C ALA A 23 -27.55 -43.79 -40.82
N CYS A 24 -28.80 -43.85 -41.28
CA CYS A 24 -30.01 -43.89 -40.47
C CYS A 24 -30.16 -45.26 -39.78
N GLY A 25 -30.58 -45.23 -38.49
CA GLY A 25 -31.05 -46.43 -37.78
C GLY A 25 -32.07 -45.97 -36.73
N ASP A 26 -33.32 -46.36 -36.97
CA ASP A 26 -34.50 -46.21 -36.09
C ASP A 26 -34.35 -47.03 -34.81
N GLY A 27 -34.77 -46.43 -33.66
CA GLY A 27 -34.86 -47.21 -32.42
C GLY A 27 -35.33 -46.35 -31.23
N GLY A 28 -36.59 -46.50 -30.92
CA GLY A 28 -37.45 -46.02 -29.87
C GLY A 28 -36.88 -45.30 -28.65
N ALA A 29 -37.50 -44.18 -28.32
CA ALA A 29 -37.33 -43.42 -27.07
C ALA A 29 -38.01 -44.13 -25.87
N PRO A 30 -37.51 -43.83 -24.64
CA PRO A 30 -38.39 -43.50 -23.56
C PRO A 30 -38.20 -42.05 -23.10
N GLU A 31 -39.32 -41.35 -23.02
CA GLU A 31 -39.44 -40.03 -22.42
C GLU A 31 -38.90 -40.03 -20.98
N SER A 32 -37.79 -39.33 -20.71
CA SER A 32 -37.44 -38.89 -19.38
C SER A 32 -37.77 -37.42 -19.26
N LYS A 33 -38.77 -37.12 -18.42
CA LYS A 33 -39.11 -35.77 -17.98
C LYS A 33 -37.89 -35.08 -17.39
N GLY A 34 -37.26 -34.21 -18.15
CA GLY A 34 -36.22 -33.29 -17.68
C GLY A 34 -36.83 -32.31 -16.68
N LYS A 35 -36.53 -32.49 -15.41
CA LYS A 35 -36.60 -31.38 -14.45
C LYS A 35 -35.51 -30.40 -14.84
N GLY A 36 -35.90 -29.19 -15.23
CA GLY A 36 -35.00 -28.06 -15.32
C GLY A 36 -34.34 -27.86 -13.96
N SER A 37 -33.09 -28.21 -13.84
CA SER A 37 -32.26 -27.75 -12.75
C SER A 37 -31.67 -26.44 -13.19
N ASP A 38 -32.22 -25.33 -12.71
CA ASP A 38 -31.49 -24.07 -12.59
C ASP A 38 -30.24 -24.38 -11.76
N GLY A 39 -29.14 -24.61 -12.45
CA GLY A 39 -27.84 -24.89 -11.85
C GLY A 39 -27.23 -23.63 -11.26
N GLN A 40 -27.82 -23.14 -10.18
CA GLN A 40 -27.10 -22.32 -9.23
C GLN A 40 -26.08 -23.25 -8.59
N ALA A 41 -24.80 -23.14 -9.02
CA ALA A 41 -23.71 -23.87 -8.40
C ALA A 41 -23.79 -23.60 -6.89
N ALA A 42 -23.97 -24.67 -6.10
CA ALA A 42 -23.97 -24.55 -4.64
C ALA A 42 -22.70 -23.78 -4.24
N ILE A 43 -22.88 -22.66 -3.54
CA ILE A 43 -21.76 -21.88 -3.03
C ILE A 43 -20.97 -22.84 -2.13
N ASP A 44 -19.70 -23.07 -2.44
CA ASP A 44 -18.78 -23.78 -1.55
C ASP A 44 -18.55 -22.88 -0.35
N VAL A 45 -19.38 -23.03 0.68
CA VAL A 45 -19.43 -22.21 1.88
C VAL A 45 -18.16 -22.27 2.74
N THR A 46 -17.14 -22.95 2.28
CA THR A 46 -15.87 -23.14 2.99
C THR A 46 -14.67 -22.54 2.27
N THR A 47 -14.80 -22.17 1.00
CA THR A 47 -13.70 -21.61 0.17
C THR A 47 -13.96 -20.16 -0.21
N LEU A 48 -13.19 -19.23 0.36
CA LEU A 48 -13.21 -17.82 -0.01
C LEU A 48 -12.40 -17.59 -1.30
N ARG A 49 -12.98 -16.88 -2.27
CA ARG A 49 -12.37 -16.55 -3.56
C ARG A 49 -12.03 -15.05 -3.60
N ARG A 50 -10.75 -14.72 -3.48
CA ARG A 50 -10.25 -13.34 -3.44
C ARG A 50 -9.53 -12.97 -4.73
N GLY A 51 -9.86 -11.84 -5.30
CA GLY A 51 -8.97 -11.12 -6.21
C GLY A 51 -7.71 -10.69 -5.48
N ASN A 52 -6.56 -10.74 -6.14
CA ASN A 52 -5.25 -10.45 -5.54
C ASN A 52 -4.34 -9.58 -6.43
N GLY A 53 -4.89 -9.00 -7.52
CA GLY A 53 -4.12 -8.17 -8.44
C GLY A 53 -3.03 -8.97 -9.17
N PRO A 54 -1.83 -8.39 -9.37
CA PRO A 54 -0.73 -9.03 -10.09
C PRO A 54 -0.25 -10.33 -9.44
N GLU A 55 0.41 -11.17 -10.24
CA GLU A 55 1.09 -12.37 -9.73
C GLU A 55 2.06 -11.99 -8.59
N PRO A 56 2.01 -12.67 -7.42
CA PRO A 56 2.99 -12.53 -6.37
C PRO A 56 4.43 -12.75 -6.86
N ASP A 57 5.36 -11.89 -6.44
CA ASP A 57 6.77 -12.03 -6.78
C ASP A 57 7.49 -13.07 -5.93
N SER A 58 7.04 -13.28 -4.70
CA SER A 58 7.57 -14.26 -3.75
C SER A 58 6.58 -14.53 -2.62
N LEU A 59 6.64 -15.71 -2.02
CA LEU A 59 5.99 -16.02 -0.72
C LEU A 59 6.99 -16.16 0.42
N ASP A 60 8.25 -15.77 0.19
CA ASP A 60 9.27 -15.60 1.24
C ASP A 60 9.03 -14.26 1.95
N PRO A 61 8.68 -14.23 3.25
CA PRO A 61 8.32 -13.00 3.96
C PRO A 61 9.42 -11.94 3.91
N GLN A 62 10.71 -12.33 3.96
CA GLN A 62 11.81 -11.39 3.98
C GLN A 62 12.23 -10.91 2.57
N ARG A 63 11.68 -11.49 1.48
CA ARG A 63 12.05 -11.14 0.09
C ARG A 63 10.88 -10.59 -0.75
N ALA A 64 9.64 -10.86 -0.33
CA ALA A 64 8.43 -10.38 -1.00
C ALA A 64 8.38 -8.86 -1.04
N ARG A 65 7.89 -8.29 -2.18
CA ARG A 65 7.90 -6.85 -2.44
C ARG A 65 6.53 -6.28 -2.79
N THR A 66 5.64 -7.13 -3.32
CA THR A 66 4.35 -6.69 -3.85
C THR A 66 3.24 -6.89 -2.83
N ASP A 67 2.22 -6.03 -2.87
CA ASP A 67 1.03 -6.17 -2.02
C ASP A 67 0.34 -7.52 -2.25
N SER A 68 0.33 -8.01 -3.50
CA SER A 68 -0.22 -9.32 -3.83
C SER A 68 0.51 -10.47 -3.11
N SER A 69 1.83 -10.38 -2.94
CA SER A 69 2.62 -11.30 -2.12
C SER A 69 2.29 -11.17 -0.64
N LEU A 70 2.30 -9.93 -0.14
CA LEU A 70 2.06 -9.65 1.28
C LEU A 70 0.66 -10.09 1.73
N ASN A 71 -0.36 -9.99 0.87
CA ASN A 71 -1.71 -10.47 1.16
C ASN A 71 -1.74 -11.98 1.44
N VAL A 72 -1.06 -12.77 0.61
CA VAL A 72 -0.97 -14.23 0.80
C VAL A 72 -0.12 -14.57 2.03
N ILE A 73 1.02 -13.88 2.20
CA ILE A 73 1.94 -14.11 3.32
C ILE A 73 1.27 -13.84 4.67
N ARG A 74 0.37 -12.85 4.78
CA ARG A 74 -0.41 -12.58 6.00
C ARG A 74 -1.30 -13.75 6.45
N ASP A 75 -1.70 -14.61 5.52
CA ASP A 75 -2.46 -15.82 5.86
C ASP A 75 -1.54 -17.01 6.19
N LEU A 76 -0.31 -17.05 5.62
CA LEU A 76 0.67 -18.11 5.82
C LEU A 76 1.55 -17.90 7.06
N PHE A 77 1.74 -16.65 7.49
CA PHE A 77 2.58 -16.27 8.62
C PHE A 77 1.86 -15.30 9.55
N GLU A 78 2.33 -15.26 10.79
CA GLU A 78 1.89 -14.31 11.81
C GLU A 78 3.10 -13.70 12.52
N GLY A 79 3.11 -12.37 12.67
CA GLY A 79 4.13 -11.60 13.38
C GLY A 79 3.97 -11.67 14.90
N LEU A 80 4.81 -10.95 15.64
CA LEU A 80 4.65 -10.74 17.09
C LEU A 80 3.31 -10.04 17.38
N THR A 81 2.94 -9.07 16.56
CA THR A 81 1.64 -8.40 16.54
C THR A 81 0.95 -8.64 15.19
N ALA A 82 -0.32 -8.29 15.10
CA ALA A 82 -1.09 -8.27 13.87
C ALA A 82 -1.88 -6.95 13.79
N VAL A 83 -2.48 -6.67 12.63
CA VAL A 83 -3.38 -5.53 12.45
C VAL A 83 -4.80 -5.95 12.85
N GLY A 84 -5.44 -5.20 13.74
CA GLY A 84 -6.84 -5.37 14.09
C GLY A 84 -7.78 -4.87 13.00
N GLY A 85 -9.08 -5.13 13.17
CA GLY A 85 -10.10 -4.65 12.22
C GLY A 85 -10.17 -3.12 12.10
N ASP A 86 -9.75 -2.40 13.12
CA ASP A 86 -9.66 -0.94 13.17
C ASP A 86 -8.33 -0.37 12.60
N GLY A 87 -7.48 -1.22 12.04
CA GLY A 87 -6.17 -0.84 11.52
C GLY A 87 -5.05 -0.76 12.55
N LYS A 88 -5.34 -0.94 13.85
CA LYS A 88 -4.37 -0.81 14.93
C LYS A 88 -3.65 -2.12 15.24
N PRO A 89 -2.42 -2.06 15.78
CA PRO A 89 -1.70 -3.25 16.22
C PRO A 89 -2.42 -3.95 17.38
N VAL A 90 -2.56 -5.28 17.26
CA VAL A 90 -3.13 -6.16 18.29
C VAL A 90 -2.20 -7.32 18.62
N ALA A 91 -2.41 -7.95 19.76
CA ALA A 91 -1.69 -9.17 20.16
C ALA A 91 -1.92 -10.30 19.14
N ALA A 92 -0.82 -10.95 18.72
CA ALA A 92 -0.83 -12.05 17.77
C ALA A 92 -0.02 -13.23 18.33
N ALA A 93 1.11 -13.62 17.73
CA ALA A 93 1.97 -14.64 18.33
C ALA A 93 2.48 -14.22 19.72
N ALA A 94 2.70 -12.92 19.95
CA ALA A 94 2.89 -12.40 21.31
C ALA A 94 1.51 -12.17 21.97
N GLU A 95 1.34 -12.69 23.18
CA GLU A 95 0.15 -12.47 24.01
C GLU A 95 0.13 -11.08 24.67
N SER A 96 1.32 -10.51 24.92
CA SER A 96 1.50 -9.22 25.57
C SER A 96 2.90 -8.66 25.31
N TRP A 97 3.09 -7.38 25.64
CA TRP A 97 4.39 -6.71 25.62
C TRP A 97 4.49 -5.66 26.71
N THR A 98 5.71 -5.31 27.08
CA THR A 98 6.03 -4.18 27.94
C THR A 98 7.04 -3.28 27.24
N VAL A 99 6.99 -1.98 27.55
CA VAL A 99 7.90 -0.96 27.02
C VAL A 99 8.66 -0.34 28.17
N SER A 100 9.97 -0.15 28.01
CA SER A 100 10.80 0.53 29.01
C SER A 100 10.38 2.00 29.18
N ALA A 101 10.69 2.62 30.31
CA ALA A 101 10.32 3.99 30.62
C ALA A 101 10.88 5.01 29.61
N ASP A 102 12.03 4.72 29.00
CA ASP A 102 12.65 5.54 27.94
C ASP A 102 12.13 5.22 26.52
N GLY A 103 11.17 4.27 26.40
CA GLY A 103 10.57 3.89 25.12
C GLY A 103 11.50 3.12 24.18
N ARG A 104 12.69 2.66 24.63
CA ARG A 104 13.73 2.08 23.78
C ARG A 104 13.86 0.57 23.85
N GLU A 105 13.19 -0.11 24.77
CA GLU A 105 13.17 -1.58 24.84
C GLU A 105 11.72 -2.06 24.86
N TYR A 106 11.37 -2.92 23.91
CA TYR A 106 10.12 -3.65 23.86
C TYR A 106 10.39 -5.11 24.20
N ARG A 107 9.64 -5.64 25.16
CA ARG A 107 9.73 -7.04 25.59
C ARG A 107 8.42 -7.74 25.30
N PHE A 108 8.42 -8.59 24.29
CA PHE A 108 7.26 -9.37 23.86
C PHE A 108 7.25 -10.73 24.57
N ARG A 109 6.09 -11.13 25.07
CA ARG A 109 5.85 -12.46 25.64
C ARG A 109 5.06 -13.29 24.65
N LEU A 110 5.64 -14.39 24.14
CA LEU A 110 4.95 -15.31 23.23
C LEU A 110 3.90 -16.13 23.96
N ARG A 111 2.82 -16.46 23.24
CA ARG A 111 1.81 -17.42 23.71
C ARG A 111 2.43 -18.76 24.00
N GLU A 112 1.79 -19.50 24.87
CA GLU A 112 2.20 -20.89 25.18
C GLU A 112 1.77 -21.86 24.07
N GLY A 113 2.59 -22.86 23.79
CA GLY A 113 2.26 -23.95 22.87
C GLY A 113 2.20 -23.53 21.39
N LEU A 114 2.83 -22.41 20.99
CA LEU A 114 2.91 -22.03 19.57
C LEU A 114 3.58 -23.14 18.75
N ARG A 115 3.06 -23.35 17.54
CA ARG A 115 3.56 -24.35 16.59
C ARG A 115 3.67 -23.79 15.18
N TRP A 116 4.62 -24.32 14.45
CA TRP A 116 4.70 -24.26 13.02
C TRP A 116 3.65 -25.16 12.36
N SER A 117 3.33 -24.93 11.10
CA SER A 117 2.33 -25.70 10.35
C SER A 117 2.65 -27.20 10.22
N ASN A 118 3.91 -27.59 10.33
CA ASN A 118 4.37 -28.97 10.36
C ASN A 118 4.33 -29.61 11.76
N GLY A 119 3.92 -28.86 12.79
CA GLY A 119 3.83 -29.32 14.18
C GLY A 119 5.06 -29.04 15.04
N ASP A 120 6.17 -28.59 14.48
CA ASP A 120 7.36 -28.19 15.24
C ASP A 120 7.03 -27.07 16.24
N PRO A 121 7.71 -26.99 17.42
CA PRO A 121 7.55 -25.86 18.32
C PRO A 121 8.03 -24.57 17.67
N LEU A 122 7.23 -23.48 17.78
CA LEU A 122 7.64 -22.13 17.42
C LEU A 122 8.14 -21.42 18.68
N VAL A 123 9.37 -20.91 18.65
CA VAL A 123 10.02 -20.26 19.80
C VAL A 123 10.50 -18.84 19.45
N ALA A 124 10.83 -18.07 20.49
CA ALA A 124 11.29 -16.69 20.34
C ALA A 124 12.54 -16.55 19.45
N GLY A 125 13.41 -17.56 19.44
CA GLY A 125 14.57 -17.61 18.53
C GLY A 125 14.22 -17.55 17.06
N ASP A 126 13.06 -18.08 16.65
CA ASP A 126 12.63 -18.08 15.25
C ASP A 126 12.30 -16.66 14.74
N PHE A 127 11.73 -15.81 15.62
CA PHE A 127 11.53 -14.38 15.33
C PHE A 127 12.86 -13.64 15.18
N VAL A 128 13.83 -13.95 16.04
CA VAL A 128 15.19 -13.38 15.94
C VAL A 128 15.85 -13.76 14.61
N VAL A 129 15.71 -15.03 14.19
CA VAL A 129 16.22 -15.51 12.89
C VAL A 129 15.55 -14.77 11.73
N GLY A 130 14.21 -14.63 11.74
CA GLY A 130 13.48 -13.90 10.71
C GLY A 130 13.93 -12.44 10.58
N MET A 131 14.02 -11.71 11.71
CA MET A 131 14.44 -10.30 11.72
C MET A 131 15.92 -10.12 11.34
N ARG A 132 16.82 -11.03 11.74
CA ARG A 132 18.21 -11.00 11.30
C ARG A 132 18.34 -11.26 9.80
N ARG A 133 17.56 -12.20 9.28
CA ARG A 133 17.49 -12.48 7.86
C ARG A 133 16.98 -11.27 7.06
N LEU A 134 16.01 -10.53 7.59
CA LEU A 134 15.45 -9.32 6.96
C LEU A 134 16.51 -8.24 6.72
N VAL A 135 17.41 -8.02 7.68
CA VAL A 135 18.46 -6.98 7.57
C VAL A 135 19.78 -7.48 6.97
N ASP A 136 19.91 -8.79 6.74
CA ASP A 136 21.09 -9.40 6.15
C ASP A 136 21.22 -8.98 4.66
N PRO A 137 22.32 -8.30 4.25
CA PRO A 137 22.55 -7.95 2.85
C PRO A 137 22.45 -9.14 1.89
N ALA A 138 22.82 -10.36 2.35
CA ALA A 138 22.72 -11.57 1.53
C ALA A 138 21.26 -11.96 1.20
N THR A 139 20.29 -11.56 2.00
CA THR A 139 18.87 -11.75 1.71
C THR A 139 18.38 -10.82 0.61
N ALA A 140 19.02 -9.67 0.44
CA ALA A 140 18.65 -8.62 -0.52
C ALA A 140 17.19 -8.16 -0.36
N SER A 141 16.73 -8.04 0.90
CA SER A 141 15.38 -7.58 1.20
C SER A 141 15.20 -6.11 0.85
N GLN A 142 14.11 -5.79 0.16
CA GLN A 142 13.73 -4.39 -0.10
C GLN A 142 13.02 -3.74 1.11
N TYR A 143 12.62 -4.54 2.11
CA TYR A 143 12.00 -4.05 3.35
C TYR A 143 12.98 -4.02 4.54
N ALA A 144 14.29 -4.16 4.30
CA ALA A 144 15.30 -4.14 5.37
C ALA A 144 15.23 -2.86 6.23
N GLN A 145 14.89 -1.72 5.61
CA GLN A 145 14.73 -0.43 6.27
C GLN A 145 13.58 -0.38 7.29
N ILE A 146 12.63 -1.31 7.25
CA ILE A 146 11.54 -1.34 8.24
C ILE A 146 12.06 -1.55 9.68
N LEU A 147 13.25 -2.16 9.82
CA LEU A 147 13.93 -2.33 11.10
C LEU A 147 14.95 -1.22 11.40
N GLU A 148 15.01 -0.12 10.63
CA GLU A 148 15.95 0.99 10.87
C GLU A 148 15.91 1.52 12.31
N PRO A 149 14.75 1.61 13.00
CA PRO A 149 14.71 2.01 14.40
C PRO A 149 15.43 1.04 15.36
N VAL A 150 15.70 -0.20 14.94
CA VAL A 150 16.35 -1.22 15.78
C VAL A 150 17.86 -1.02 15.84
N VAL A 151 18.44 -1.15 17.03
CA VAL A 151 19.88 -1.01 17.27
C VAL A 151 20.67 -1.87 16.27
N ASN A 152 21.67 -1.27 15.62
CA ASN A 152 22.56 -1.81 14.61
C ASN A 152 21.92 -2.13 13.24
N ALA A 153 20.60 -2.04 13.05
CA ALA A 153 19.96 -2.44 11.79
C ALA A 153 20.54 -1.69 10.58
N ALA A 154 20.65 -0.37 10.63
CA ALA A 154 21.21 0.44 9.54
C ALA A 154 22.66 0.06 9.20
N ALA A 155 23.51 -0.17 10.20
CA ALA A 155 24.91 -0.60 9.98
C ALA A 155 25.00 -2.01 9.39
N ILE A 156 24.10 -2.91 9.77
CA ILE A 156 24.04 -4.28 9.20
C ILE A 156 23.62 -4.21 7.73
N VAL A 157 22.57 -3.45 7.41
CA VAL A 157 22.11 -3.28 6.01
C VAL A 157 23.22 -2.74 5.11
N ARG A 158 24.08 -1.84 5.63
CA ARG A 158 25.27 -1.36 4.89
C ARG A 158 26.45 -2.34 4.88
N GLY A 159 26.33 -3.51 5.53
CA GLY A 159 27.41 -4.50 5.61
C GLY A 159 28.55 -4.15 6.58
N GLU A 160 28.36 -3.17 7.46
CA GLU A 160 29.35 -2.69 8.43
C GLU A 160 29.36 -3.57 9.71
N ARG A 161 28.29 -4.33 9.94
CA ARG A 161 28.14 -5.24 11.10
C ARG A 161 27.47 -6.55 10.66
N PRO A 162 27.74 -7.65 11.37
CA PRO A 162 27.07 -8.93 11.08
C PRO A 162 25.62 -8.93 11.58
N PRO A 163 24.68 -9.66 10.94
CA PRO A 163 23.27 -9.78 11.35
C PRO A 163 23.09 -10.25 12.80
N SER A 164 24.04 -10.98 13.37
CA SER A 164 24.02 -11.44 14.77
C SER A 164 24.03 -10.32 15.80
N GLU A 165 24.48 -9.11 15.42
CA GLU A 165 24.54 -7.93 16.29
C GLU A 165 23.27 -7.07 16.25
N LEU A 166 22.23 -7.48 15.49
CA LEU A 166 20.93 -6.80 15.51
C LEU A 166 20.40 -6.72 16.95
N GLY A 167 19.88 -5.57 17.33
CA GLY A 167 19.28 -5.30 18.64
C GLY A 167 18.03 -6.13 18.97
N VAL A 168 17.95 -7.39 18.50
CA VAL A 168 16.87 -8.33 18.77
C VAL A 168 17.45 -9.60 19.36
N VAL A 169 16.94 -10.00 20.54
CA VAL A 169 17.41 -11.18 21.27
C VAL A 169 16.26 -12.01 21.85
N ALA A 170 16.50 -13.29 22.02
CA ALA A 170 15.59 -14.22 22.70
C ALA A 170 16.30 -14.79 23.94
N PRO A 171 16.10 -14.22 25.13
CA PRO A 171 16.73 -14.71 26.36
C PRO A 171 16.18 -16.06 26.81
N ASP A 172 14.99 -16.42 26.40
CA ASP A 172 14.33 -17.70 26.64
C ASP A 172 13.41 -18.06 25.46
N ALA A 173 12.77 -19.22 25.50
CA ALA A 173 11.93 -19.74 24.42
C ALA A 173 10.67 -18.89 24.11
N ARG A 174 10.25 -18.04 25.05
CA ARG A 174 8.99 -17.28 24.95
C ARG A 174 9.16 -15.75 25.00
N THR A 175 10.37 -15.26 25.13
CA THR A 175 10.61 -13.81 25.25
C THR A 175 11.43 -13.30 24.07
N VAL A 176 10.87 -12.31 23.33
CA VAL A 176 11.61 -11.55 22.33
C VAL A 176 11.82 -10.13 22.85
N ILE A 177 13.07 -9.67 22.86
CA ILE A 177 13.42 -8.29 23.24
C ILE A 177 13.90 -7.57 21.98
N VAL A 178 13.28 -6.41 21.69
CA VAL A 178 13.68 -5.50 20.62
C VAL A 178 14.20 -4.22 21.24
N ARG A 179 15.45 -3.85 20.93
CA ARG A 179 16.09 -2.61 21.40
C ARG A 179 16.19 -1.60 20.27
N LEU A 180 15.82 -0.37 20.58
CA LEU A 180 15.70 0.72 19.63
C LEU A 180 16.78 1.78 19.85
N VAL A 181 17.17 2.44 18.78
CA VAL A 181 18.06 3.61 18.81
C VAL A 181 17.35 4.80 19.48
N ASN A 182 16.08 5.02 19.12
CA ASN A 182 15.19 6.06 19.68
C ASN A 182 13.81 5.44 19.97
N PRO A 183 12.97 6.09 20.80
CA PRO A 183 11.58 5.66 20.98
C PRO A 183 10.85 5.60 19.65
N ALA A 184 10.17 4.48 19.38
CA ALA A 184 9.38 4.29 18.17
C ALA A 184 8.00 3.69 18.54
N PRO A 185 6.99 4.53 18.86
CA PRO A 185 5.66 4.06 19.26
C PRO A 185 4.98 3.20 18.19
N TYR A 186 5.34 3.41 16.93
CA TYR A 186 4.88 2.66 15.77
C TYR A 186 5.52 1.26 15.61
N LEU A 187 6.47 0.87 16.50
CA LEU A 187 7.14 -0.44 16.42
C LEU A 187 6.14 -1.61 16.39
N LEU A 188 5.03 -1.50 17.12
CA LEU A 188 4.00 -2.54 17.12
C LEU A 188 3.41 -2.77 15.73
N GLY A 189 3.23 -1.72 14.94
CA GLY A 189 2.82 -1.81 13.53
C GLY A 189 3.89 -2.47 12.65
N LEU A 190 5.17 -2.14 12.89
CA LEU A 190 6.29 -2.79 12.17
C LEU A 190 6.38 -4.28 12.48
N MET A 191 6.08 -4.70 13.72
CA MET A 191 6.06 -6.11 14.12
C MET A 191 4.86 -6.88 13.59
N ALA A 192 3.86 -6.20 13.01
CA ALA A 192 2.74 -6.79 12.28
C ALA A 192 3.03 -6.93 10.77
N HIS A 193 4.10 -6.30 10.27
CA HIS A 193 4.46 -6.37 8.85
C HIS A 193 4.97 -7.76 8.49
N PRO A 194 4.54 -8.36 7.36
CA PRO A 194 4.95 -9.72 6.97
C PRO A 194 6.46 -9.95 6.93
N SER A 195 7.26 -8.95 6.57
CA SER A 195 8.72 -9.09 6.52
C SER A 195 9.37 -9.37 7.88
N THR A 196 8.72 -9.02 9.00
CA THR A 196 9.21 -9.30 10.36
C THR A 196 8.74 -10.64 10.92
N SER A 197 8.07 -11.46 10.10
CA SER A 197 7.63 -12.81 10.46
C SER A 197 8.78 -13.71 10.88
N PRO A 198 8.52 -14.72 11.73
CA PRO A 198 9.54 -15.69 12.11
C PRO A 198 9.98 -16.52 10.92
N ALA A 199 11.16 -17.13 11.01
CA ALA A 199 11.71 -18.00 9.98
C ALA A 199 11.99 -19.40 10.49
N HIS A 200 11.47 -20.43 9.81
CA HIS A 200 11.68 -21.84 10.15
C HIS A 200 13.06 -22.30 9.66
N SER A 201 14.06 -22.27 10.55
CA SER A 201 15.45 -22.58 10.24
C SER A 201 15.66 -23.94 9.55
N PRO A 202 14.97 -25.05 9.97
CA PRO A 202 15.12 -26.33 9.28
C PRO A 202 14.68 -26.30 7.81
N SER A 203 13.57 -25.59 7.47
CA SER A 203 13.12 -25.45 6.08
C SER A 203 14.11 -24.63 5.25
N LEU A 204 14.63 -23.53 5.83
CA LEU A 204 15.66 -22.70 5.17
C LEU A 204 16.93 -23.51 4.91
N ALA A 205 17.41 -24.29 5.88
CA ALA A 205 18.59 -25.13 5.74
C ALA A 205 18.42 -26.21 4.67
N THR A 206 17.22 -26.83 4.59
CA THR A 206 16.95 -27.92 3.67
C THR A 206 16.70 -27.47 2.24
N HIS A 207 15.97 -26.36 2.05
CA HIS A 207 15.47 -25.93 0.74
C HIS A 207 16.08 -24.63 0.22
N GLY A 208 16.85 -23.92 1.05
CA GLY A 208 17.43 -22.62 0.67
C GLY A 208 16.34 -21.66 0.20
N GLU A 209 16.60 -20.92 -0.89
CA GLU A 209 15.65 -19.95 -1.46
C GLU A 209 14.33 -20.58 -1.96
N ARG A 210 14.28 -21.89 -2.16
CA ARG A 210 13.09 -22.60 -2.65
C ARG A 210 12.16 -23.08 -1.53
N PHE A 211 12.39 -22.67 -0.27
CA PHE A 211 11.51 -23.06 0.83
C PHE A 211 10.08 -22.51 0.69
N ALA A 212 9.91 -21.35 0.06
CA ALA A 212 8.63 -20.64 -0.08
C ALA A 212 7.78 -21.18 -1.24
N GLN A 213 7.70 -22.48 -1.41
CA GLN A 213 6.94 -23.16 -2.47
C GLN A 213 5.98 -24.22 -1.89
N PRO A 214 4.93 -24.61 -2.62
CA PRO A 214 4.02 -25.69 -2.21
C PRO A 214 4.77 -26.96 -1.78
N GLY A 215 4.33 -27.56 -0.67
CA GLY A 215 4.94 -28.73 -0.07
C GLY A 215 6.27 -28.51 0.68
N ARG A 216 6.80 -27.28 0.70
CA ARG A 216 8.06 -26.93 1.40
C ARG A 216 7.89 -25.80 2.39
N LEU A 217 6.93 -24.90 2.15
CA LEU A 217 6.69 -23.75 3.00
C LEU A 217 6.11 -24.22 4.33
N VAL A 218 6.81 -23.90 5.41
CA VAL A 218 6.39 -24.07 6.80
C VAL A 218 6.14 -22.69 7.38
N GLY A 219 4.87 -22.36 7.60
CA GLY A 219 4.43 -21.09 8.16
C GLY A 219 3.85 -21.27 9.55
N ASN A 220 3.53 -20.16 10.21
CA ASN A 220 2.89 -20.12 11.53
C ASN A 220 1.54 -19.41 11.52
N GLY A 221 1.01 -19.08 10.32
CA GLY A 221 -0.27 -18.41 10.14
C GLY A 221 -1.46 -19.37 10.19
N ALA A 222 -2.64 -18.79 9.98
CA ALA A 222 -3.91 -19.50 10.02
C ALA A 222 -4.12 -20.48 8.86
N PHE A 223 -3.33 -20.34 7.78
CA PHE A 223 -3.41 -21.18 6.60
C PHE A 223 -2.05 -21.74 6.21
N VAL A 224 -2.06 -22.82 5.41
CA VAL A 224 -0.90 -23.51 4.84
C VAL A 224 -1.00 -23.44 3.32
N LEU A 225 0.11 -23.18 2.66
CA LEU A 225 0.20 -23.18 1.19
C LEU A 225 -0.10 -24.59 0.65
N GLU A 226 -1.17 -24.71 -0.15
CA GLU A 226 -1.60 -25.94 -0.79
C GLU A 226 -1.08 -26.04 -2.24
N GLU A 227 -1.32 -24.98 -3.02
CA GLU A 227 -0.92 -24.92 -4.42
C GLU A 227 -0.56 -23.49 -4.85
N TRP A 228 0.27 -23.41 -5.89
CA TRP A 228 0.57 -22.16 -6.60
C TRP A 228 0.55 -22.48 -8.10
N VAL A 229 -0.55 -22.11 -8.75
CA VAL A 229 -0.74 -22.27 -10.19
C VAL A 229 -0.43 -20.95 -10.87
N VAL A 230 0.80 -20.83 -11.38
CA VAL A 230 1.31 -19.59 -12.00
C VAL A 230 0.37 -19.09 -13.10
N GLY A 231 0.06 -17.79 -13.07
CA GLY A 231 -0.87 -17.13 -13.98
C GLY A 231 -2.35 -17.43 -13.72
N SER A 232 -2.68 -18.13 -12.63
CA SER A 232 -4.06 -18.47 -12.25
C SER A 232 -4.38 -18.11 -10.81
N HIS A 233 -3.90 -18.90 -9.85
CA HIS A 233 -4.23 -18.68 -8.45
C HIS A 233 -3.23 -19.31 -7.48
N ILE A 234 -3.28 -18.86 -6.23
CA ILE A 234 -2.67 -19.50 -5.07
C ILE A 234 -3.78 -20.04 -4.19
N GLY A 235 -3.71 -21.32 -3.84
CA GLY A 235 -4.60 -21.99 -2.91
C GLY A 235 -3.93 -22.17 -1.55
N VAL A 236 -4.63 -21.79 -0.49
CA VAL A 236 -4.24 -22.05 0.88
C VAL A 236 -5.35 -22.76 1.65
N ARG A 237 -4.99 -23.67 2.54
CA ARG A 237 -5.93 -24.44 3.39
C ARG A 237 -5.71 -24.12 4.86
N ARG A 238 -6.74 -24.28 5.67
CA ARG A 238 -6.72 -24.09 7.12
C ARG A 238 -5.58 -24.86 7.79
N ASN A 239 -4.91 -24.21 8.73
CA ASN A 239 -3.80 -24.77 9.51
C ASN A 239 -4.30 -25.23 10.89
N PRO A 240 -4.43 -26.55 11.15
CA PRO A 240 -4.90 -27.05 12.45
C PRO A 240 -3.90 -26.83 13.59
N ASN A 241 -2.64 -26.49 13.27
CA ASN A 241 -1.61 -26.17 14.26
C ASN A 241 -1.56 -24.68 14.63
N TYR A 242 -2.40 -23.84 14.01
CA TYR A 242 -2.49 -22.43 14.33
C TYR A 242 -3.08 -22.23 15.73
N TRP A 243 -2.46 -21.39 16.56
CA TRP A 243 -2.86 -21.21 17.97
C TRP A 243 -4.32 -20.75 18.13
N ASN A 244 -4.87 -20.01 17.16
CA ASN A 244 -6.24 -19.49 17.17
C ASN A 244 -7.14 -20.21 16.14
N ASP A 245 -6.79 -21.42 15.74
CA ASP A 245 -7.54 -22.22 14.77
C ASP A 245 -9.06 -22.33 15.09
N PRO A 246 -9.49 -22.46 16.36
CA PRO A 246 -10.93 -22.52 16.67
C PRO A 246 -11.75 -21.30 16.20
N ARG A 247 -11.11 -20.16 15.96
CA ARG A 247 -11.75 -18.95 15.42
C ARG A 247 -11.66 -18.83 13.91
N THR A 248 -10.86 -19.64 13.23
CA THR A 248 -10.76 -19.66 11.76
C THR A 248 -11.97 -20.39 11.18
N ARG A 249 -12.79 -19.70 10.41
CA ARG A 249 -14.08 -20.21 9.89
C ARG A 249 -13.97 -20.76 8.46
N LEU A 250 -12.95 -20.37 7.72
CA LEU A 250 -12.72 -20.79 6.35
C LEU A 250 -11.85 -22.04 6.31
N ASP A 251 -12.19 -23.01 5.47
CA ASP A 251 -11.34 -24.18 5.23
C ASP A 251 -10.28 -23.91 4.18
N ARG A 252 -10.60 -23.06 3.19
CA ARG A 252 -9.72 -22.68 2.09
C ARG A 252 -9.87 -21.21 1.71
N VAL A 253 -8.78 -20.67 1.14
CA VAL A 253 -8.79 -19.39 0.43
C VAL A 253 -8.08 -19.58 -0.91
N ARG A 254 -8.67 -19.04 -1.97
CA ARG A 254 -8.05 -18.95 -3.29
C ARG A 254 -7.82 -17.50 -3.66
N PHE A 255 -6.57 -17.14 -3.92
CA PHE A 255 -6.14 -15.83 -4.37
C PHE A 255 -5.96 -15.85 -5.88
N PHE A 256 -6.83 -15.16 -6.61
CA PHE A 256 -6.81 -15.13 -8.06
C PHE A 256 -6.01 -13.94 -8.57
N HIS A 257 -5.19 -14.18 -9.60
CA HIS A 257 -4.34 -13.14 -10.19
C HIS A 257 -4.98 -12.54 -11.42
N THR A 258 -4.98 -11.23 -11.51
CA THR A 258 -5.30 -10.50 -12.74
C THR A 258 -4.68 -9.11 -12.70
N ASN A 259 -4.09 -8.69 -13.85
CA ASN A 259 -3.53 -7.36 -14.00
C ASN A 259 -4.58 -6.32 -14.47
N ASP A 260 -5.75 -6.79 -14.91
CA ASP A 260 -6.81 -5.95 -15.45
C ASP A 260 -8.00 -5.86 -14.47
N PRO A 261 -8.20 -4.69 -13.82
CA PRO A 261 -9.32 -4.49 -12.90
C PRO A 261 -10.70 -4.74 -13.53
N SER A 262 -10.87 -4.47 -14.84
CA SER A 262 -12.12 -4.72 -15.54
C SER A 262 -12.39 -6.21 -15.73
N THR A 263 -11.36 -7.02 -15.92
CA THR A 263 -11.46 -8.50 -15.93
C THR A 263 -11.84 -9.03 -14.55
N GLU A 264 -11.18 -8.53 -13.50
CA GLU A 264 -11.50 -8.90 -12.11
C GLU A 264 -12.96 -8.58 -11.78
N PHE A 265 -13.44 -7.39 -12.17
CA PHE A 265 -14.83 -6.99 -11.98
C PHE A 265 -15.82 -7.90 -12.73
N ARG A 266 -15.49 -8.32 -13.96
CA ARG A 266 -16.32 -9.31 -14.69
C ARG A 266 -16.40 -10.64 -13.96
N GLN A 267 -15.28 -11.14 -13.43
CA GLN A 267 -15.23 -12.37 -12.61
C GLN A 267 -16.07 -12.23 -11.33
N TYR A 268 -15.99 -11.09 -10.65
CA TYR A 268 -16.80 -10.79 -9.48
C TYR A 268 -18.30 -10.80 -9.80
N ARG A 269 -18.72 -10.13 -10.88
CA ARG A 269 -20.11 -10.14 -11.35
C ARG A 269 -20.61 -11.52 -11.74
N ALA A 270 -19.75 -12.34 -12.31
CA ALA A 270 -20.05 -13.73 -12.67
C ALA A 270 -20.07 -14.69 -11.46
N GLY A 271 -19.86 -14.20 -10.24
CA GLY A 271 -19.82 -15.01 -9.03
C GLY A 271 -18.59 -15.91 -8.92
N GLN A 272 -17.52 -15.61 -9.65
CA GLN A 272 -16.25 -16.33 -9.58
C GLN A 272 -15.34 -15.80 -8.48
N LEU A 273 -15.56 -14.57 -8.01
CA LEU A 273 -14.89 -13.94 -6.88
C LEU A 273 -15.90 -13.51 -5.83
N ASP A 274 -15.51 -13.59 -4.58
CA ASP A 274 -16.26 -13.11 -3.41
C ASP A 274 -15.79 -11.72 -2.98
N VAL A 275 -14.51 -11.41 -3.20
CA VAL A 275 -13.87 -10.13 -2.86
C VAL A 275 -12.98 -9.71 -4.02
N THR A 276 -13.02 -8.43 -4.42
CA THR A 276 -12.09 -7.86 -5.40
C THR A 276 -10.85 -7.29 -4.72
N TYR A 277 -9.71 -7.27 -5.44
CA TYR A 277 -8.50 -6.56 -5.02
C TYR A 277 -8.65 -5.05 -5.19
N VAL A 278 -9.23 -4.62 -6.33
CA VAL A 278 -9.49 -3.21 -6.64
C VAL A 278 -10.83 -3.04 -7.35
N VAL A 279 -11.25 -1.79 -7.53
CA VAL A 279 -12.44 -1.42 -8.31
C VAL A 279 -11.99 -0.66 -9.56
N PRO A 280 -12.44 -1.05 -10.77
CA PRO A 280 -12.04 -0.38 -12.00
C PRO A 280 -12.63 1.04 -12.09
N ALA A 281 -11.78 2.00 -12.46
CA ALA A 281 -12.14 3.41 -12.51
C ALA A 281 -13.26 3.70 -13.51
N GLU A 282 -13.22 3.07 -14.70
CA GLU A 282 -14.18 3.30 -15.78
C GLU A 282 -15.61 2.82 -15.43
N GLN A 283 -15.74 1.85 -14.53
CA GLN A 283 -17.02 1.32 -14.09
C GLN A 283 -17.46 1.84 -12.72
N PHE A 284 -16.67 2.72 -12.07
CA PHE A 284 -16.90 3.12 -10.69
C PHE A 284 -18.28 3.78 -10.48
N ALA A 285 -18.68 4.70 -11.35
CA ALA A 285 -20.01 5.33 -11.28
C ALA A 285 -21.15 4.29 -11.37
N TRP A 286 -21.04 3.35 -12.31
CA TRP A 286 -22.01 2.27 -12.43
C TRP A 286 -22.05 1.38 -11.18
N ILE A 287 -20.88 1.10 -10.59
CA ILE A 287 -20.76 0.30 -9.36
C ILE A 287 -21.42 1.02 -8.19
N GLN A 288 -21.20 2.33 -8.03
CA GLN A 288 -21.86 3.13 -7.01
C GLN A 288 -23.39 3.10 -7.10
N GLU A 289 -23.93 3.11 -8.32
CA GLU A 289 -25.37 3.08 -8.55
C GLU A 289 -25.98 1.68 -8.35
N ASN A 290 -25.26 0.63 -8.74
CA ASN A 290 -25.85 -0.72 -8.87
C ASN A 290 -25.36 -1.71 -7.81
N LEU A 291 -24.22 -1.45 -7.15
CA LEU A 291 -23.59 -2.32 -6.17
C LEU A 291 -23.19 -1.56 -4.89
N ALA A 292 -23.95 -0.51 -4.53
CA ALA A 292 -23.64 0.35 -3.40
C ALA A 292 -23.50 -0.42 -2.06
N THR A 293 -24.26 -1.49 -1.87
CA THR A 293 -24.21 -2.33 -0.65
C THR A 293 -23.04 -3.32 -0.64
N GLU A 294 -22.41 -3.56 -1.80
CA GLU A 294 -21.24 -4.41 -1.94
C GLU A 294 -19.94 -3.58 -2.03
N LEU A 295 -20.06 -2.25 -2.24
CA LEU A 295 -18.93 -1.35 -2.40
C LEU A 295 -18.44 -0.82 -1.05
N HIS A 296 -17.20 -1.16 -0.71
CA HIS A 296 -16.49 -0.69 0.47
C HIS A 296 -15.44 0.34 0.07
N ILE A 297 -15.49 1.53 0.69
CA ILE A 297 -14.52 2.62 0.48
C ILE A 297 -13.96 3.01 1.84
N SER A 298 -12.64 2.97 1.99
CA SER A 298 -11.95 3.31 3.23
C SER A 298 -10.82 4.30 3.00
N PRO A 299 -10.59 5.29 3.88
CA PRO A 299 -9.40 6.13 3.82
C PRO A 299 -8.13 5.27 3.81
N GLN A 300 -7.07 5.75 3.12
CA GLN A 300 -5.74 5.16 3.14
C GLN A 300 -4.72 6.14 3.72
N LEU A 301 -3.66 5.61 4.32
CA LEU A 301 -2.50 6.39 4.75
C LEU A 301 -1.68 6.81 3.51
N SER A 302 -2.27 7.63 2.64
CA SER A 302 -1.64 8.02 1.39
C SER A 302 -2.14 9.36 0.89
N THR A 303 -1.21 10.21 0.42
CA THR A 303 -1.47 11.57 -0.06
C THR A 303 -0.95 11.75 -1.47
N TYR A 304 -1.82 12.22 -2.37
CA TYR A 304 -1.46 12.69 -3.70
C TYR A 304 -1.15 14.18 -3.63
N TYR A 305 -0.01 14.60 -4.16
CA TYR A 305 0.42 16.00 -4.05
C TYR A 305 1.21 16.48 -5.28
N TYR A 306 1.33 17.80 -5.39
CA TYR A 306 2.34 18.44 -6.22
C TYR A 306 3.38 19.11 -5.31
N GLY A 307 4.67 18.90 -5.60
CA GLY A 307 5.77 19.54 -4.89
C GLY A 307 6.32 20.72 -5.69
N PHE A 308 6.77 21.75 -4.99
CA PHE A 308 7.55 22.83 -5.56
C PHE A 308 9.05 22.55 -5.45
N ASN A 309 9.82 22.94 -6.44
CA ASN A 309 11.28 23.00 -6.31
C ASN A 309 11.67 24.29 -5.59
N LEU A 310 12.02 24.17 -4.31
CA LEU A 310 12.38 25.31 -3.45
C LEU A 310 13.86 25.70 -3.53
N SER A 311 14.68 24.99 -4.30
CA SER A 311 16.11 25.30 -4.43
C SER A 311 16.39 26.48 -5.37
N ARG A 312 15.41 26.88 -6.19
CA ARG A 312 15.55 27.94 -7.21
C ARG A 312 14.27 28.76 -7.44
N PRO A 313 14.38 29.95 -8.10
CA PRO A 313 13.20 30.68 -8.59
C PRO A 313 12.36 29.80 -9.53
N PRO A 314 11.03 30.07 -9.65
CA PRO A 314 10.30 31.20 -9.03
C PRO A 314 9.87 30.93 -7.60
N PHE A 315 10.02 29.72 -7.05
CA PHE A 315 9.41 29.30 -5.79
C PHE A 315 10.31 29.47 -4.56
N LYS A 316 11.64 29.56 -4.78
CA LYS A 316 12.58 29.83 -3.69
C LYS A 316 12.23 31.17 -3.03
N ASP A 317 12.19 31.21 -1.72
CA ASP A 317 11.93 32.42 -0.91
C ASP A 317 10.61 33.17 -1.24
N GLN A 318 9.64 32.47 -1.88
CA GLN A 318 8.35 33.03 -2.30
C GLN A 318 7.14 32.26 -1.73
N PRO A 319 6.98 32.17 -0.39
CA PRO A 319 5.85 31.42 0.21
C PRO A 319 4.48 32.00 -0.21
N GLY A 320 4.38 33.32 -0.40
CA GLY A 320 3.14 33.95 -0.87
C GLY A 320 2.73 33.51 -2.25
N LEU A 321 3.68 33.32 -3.19
CA LEU A 321 3.39 32.81 -4.52
C LEU A 321 2.91 31.35 -4.47
N ARG A 322 3.56 30.50 -3.65
CA ARG A 322 3.15 29.11 -3.48
C ARG A 322 1.76 29.01 -2.85
N ARG A 323 1.48 29.86 -1.86
CA ARG A 323 0.13 30.01 -1.26
C ARG A 323 -0.90 30.44 -2.30
N ALA A 324 -0.58 31.43 -3.13
CA ALA A 324 -1.50 31.87 -4.20
C ALA A 324 -1.91 30.72 -5.13
N LEU A 325 -0.95 29.90 -5.58
CA LEU A 325 -1.23 28.74 -6.43
C LEU A 325 -2.04 27.66 -5.68
N SER A 326 -1.80 27.49 -4.37
CA SER A 326 -2.55 26.52 -3.54
C SER A 326 -4.01 26.89 -3.35
N LEU A 327 -4.29 28.20 -3.12
CA LEU A 327 -5.64 28.74 -2.91
C LEU A 327 -6.57 28.51 -4.09
N VAL A 328 -6.02 28.59 -5.31
CA VAL A 328 -6.79 28.45 -6.57
C VAL A 328 -7.23 27.02 -6.86
N ILE A 329 -6.60 26.03 -6.26
CA ILE A 329 -6.95 24.62 -6.51
C ILE A 329 -8.28 24.27 -5.84
N ASP A 330 -9.30 24.01 -6.65
CA ASP A 330 -10.59 23.48 -6.23
C ASP A 330 -10.49 21.96 -6.07
N ARG A 331 -10.16 21.52 -4.84
CA ARG A 331 -9.92 20.11 -4.50
C ARG A 331 -11.21 19.30 -4.56
N GLU A 332 -12.32 19.90 -4.19
CA GLU A 332 -13.65 19.29 -4.26
C GLU A 332 -14.02 18.97 -5.71
N ARG A 333 -13.80 19.91 -6.61
CA ARG A 333 -14.03 19.69 -8.04
C ARG A 333 -13.07 18.66 -8.63
N LEU A 334 -11.81 18.64 -8.18
CA LEU A 334 -10.84 17.64 -8.63
C LEU A 334 -11.28 16.25 -8.22
N THR A 335 -11.69 16.05 -6.96
CA THR A 335 -12.07 14.74 -6.44
C THR A 335 -13.44 14.25 -6.91
N SER A 336 -14.40 15.17 -7.15
CA SER A 336 -15.75 14.80 -7.60
C SER A 336 -15.90 14.70 -9.11
N ALA A 337 -15.27 15.59 -9.89
CA ALA A 337 -15.50 15.69 -11.33
C ALA A 337 -14.30 15.23 -12.19
N VAL A 338 -13.05 15.30 -11.68
CA VAL A 338 -11.87 14.92 -12.46
C VAL A 338 -11.44 13.48 -12.17
N THR A 339 -11.32 13.11 -10.90
CA THR A 339 -11.06 11.72 -10.53
C THR A 339 -12.36 10.93 -10.37
N GLY A 340 -13.29 11.42 -9.57
CA GLY A 340 -14.62 10.82 -9.39
C GLY A 340 -14.59 9.44 -8.76
N LEU A 341 -13.52 9.10 -8.01
CA LEU A 341 -13.28 7.75 -7.51
C LEU A 341 -13.39 7.65 -5.97
N GLY A 342 -14.01 8.65 -5.34
CA GLY A 342 -14.23 8.65 -3.89
C GLY A 342 -13.04 9.15 -3.06
N GLU A 343 -11.99 9.68 -3.69
CA GLU A 343 -10.88 10.32 -3.00
C GLU A 343 -11.36 11.50 -2.16
N VAL A 344 -10.65 11.76 -1.04
CA VAL A 344 -10.99 12.84 -0.10
C VAL A 344 -10.15 14.08 -0.40
N PRO A 345 -10.74 15.27 -0.59
CA PRO A 345 -9.99 16.52 -0.75
C PRO A 345 -8.96 16.71 0.37
N ALA A 346 -7.69 17.01 0.02
CA ALA A 346 -6.64 17.16 1.00
C ALA A 346 -6.26 18.62 1.23
N TYR A 347 -6.60 19.15 2.39
CA TYR A 347 -6.17 20.45 2.89
C TYR A 347 -5.04 20.37 3.91
N GLY A 348 -4.57 19.16 4.24
CA GLY A 348 -3.44 18.85 5.10
C GLY A 348 -2.49 17.87 4.44
N TRP A 349 -1.37 17.60 5.10
CA TRP A 349 -0.37 16.67 4.60
C TRP A 349 -0.58 15.25 5.12
N VAL A 350 -0.85 15.12 6.43
CA VAL A 350 -1.09 13.84 7.08
C VAL A 350 -2.56 13.43 6.90
N PRO A 351 -2.85 12.21 6.35
CA PRO A 351 -4.22 11.75 6.15
C PRO A 351 -5.01 11.59 7.45
N GLN A 352 -6.32 11.59 7.32
CA GLN A 352 -7.22 11.20 8.42
C GLN A 352 -7.04 9.71 8.76
N GLY A 353 -7.18 9.37 10.05
CA GLY A 353 -7.13 8.00 10.53
C GLY A 353 -5.76 7.55 11.03
N VAL A 354 -4.70 8.35 10.90
CA VAL A 354 -3.41 8.09 11.54
C VAL A 354 -3.59 7.98 13.05
N SER A 355 -3.08 6.88 13.63
CA SER A 355 -3.27 6.54 15.03
C SER A 355 -2.78 7.63 15.97
N GLY A 356 -3.68 8.09 16.86
CA GLY A 356 -3.36 9.08 17.91
C GLY A 356 -2.94 10.46 17.39
N TYR A 357 -3.26 10.83 16.15
CA TYR A 357 -2.91 12.09 15.51
C TYR A 357 -4.16 12.89 15.11
N THR A 358 -4.10 14.21 15.24
CA THR A 358 -5.13 15.12 14.74
C THR A 358 -4.59 15.81 13.49
N PRO A 359 -5.06 15.47 12.28
CA PRO A 359 -4.59 16.06 11.02
C PRO A 359 -4.72 17.60 11.05
N GLN A 360 -3.68 18.29 10.65
CA GLN A 360 -3.67 19.72 10.50
C GLN A 360 -4.15 20.10 9.10
N GLN A 361 -4.63 21.32 8.93
CA GLN A 361 -5.12 21.83 7.65
C GLN A 361 -4.57 23.22 7.39
N PHE A 362 -4.52 23.58 6.11
CA PHE A 362 -4.31 24.97 5.72
C PHE A 362 -5.33 25.87 6.40
N ASP A 363 -4.90 27.05 6.85
CA ASP A 363 -5.75 28.05 7.48
C ASP A 363 -6.90 28.55 6.60
N TYR A 364 -6.75 28.44 5.28
CA TYR A 364 -7.76 28.79 4.29
C TYR A 364 -8.77 27.65 4.00
N ALA A 365 -8.62 26.48 4.57
CA ALA A 365 -9.55 25.37 4.32
C ALA A 365 -11.03 25.72 4.57
N PRO A 366 -11.39 26.53 5.59
CA PRO A 366 -12.77 26.93 5.82
C PRO A 366 -13.27 28.05 4.89
N LEU A 367 -12.42 28.67 4.08
CA LEU A 367 -12.82 29.77 3.19
C LEU A 367 -13.56 29.24 1.97
N SER A 368 -14.56 30.02 1.53
CA SER A 368 -15.22 29.76 0.23
C SER A 368 -14.24 29.90 -0.93
N TYR A 369 -14.55 29.27 -2.05
CA TYR A 369 -13.70 29.34 -3.25
C TYR A 369 -13.46 30.78 -3.71
N ASP A 370 -14.50 31.64 -3.68
CA ASP A 370 -14.40 33.06 -4.06
C ASP A 370 -13.47 33.84 -3.12
N GLU A 371 -13.49 33.55 -1.81
CA GLU A 371 -12.57 34.18 -0.85
C GLU A 371 -11.14 33.76 -1.12
N ARG A 372 -10.92 32.46 -1.38
CA ARG A 372 -9.60 31.92 -1.77
C ARG A 372 -9.06 32.59 -3.05
N ILE A 373 -9.91 32.77 -4.06
CA ILE A 373 -9.50 33.43 -5.31
C ILE A 373 -9.13 34.90 -5.09
N ARG A 374 -9.87 35.64 -4.26
CA ARG A 374 -9.53 37.05 -3.94
C ARG A 374 -8.16 37.16 -3.26
N GLU A 375 -7.91 36.29 -2.27
CA GLU A 375 -6.62 36.25 -1.60
C GLU A 375 -5.49 35.85 -2.54
N ALA A 376 -5.72 34.81 -3.37
CA ALA A 376 -4.75 34.33 -4.33
C ALA A 376 -4.29 35.44 -5.30
N ARG A 377 -5.23 36.23 -5.83
CA ARG A 377 -4.93 37.37 -6.73
C ARG A 377 -4.07 38.43 -6.05
N ALA A 378 -4.39 38.76 -4.80
CA ALA A 378 -3.60 39.74 -4.06
C ALA A 378 -2.16 39.25 -3.82
N LEU A 379 -1.98 37.99 -3.44
CA LEU A 379 -0.66 37.38 -3.21
C LEU A 379 0.14 37.25 -4.53
N TYR A 380 -0.52 36.90 -5.63
CA TYR A 380 0.08 36.78 -6.95
C TYR A 380 0.63 38.13 -7.45
N GLN A 381 -0.16 39.20 -7.26
CA GLN A 381 0.29 40.57 -7.58
C GLN A 381 1.44 41.02 -6.65
N ALA A 382 1.35 40.71 -5.37
CA ALA A 382 2.43 41.03 -4.42
C ALA A 382 3.75 40.30 -4.75
N ALA A 383 3.67 39.12 -5.38
CA ALA A 383 4.83 38.39 -5.90
C ALA A 383 5.37 38.97 -7.23
N GLY A 384 4.74 40.02 -7.78
CA GLY A 384 5.20 40.75 -8.96
C GLY A 384 4.69 40.20 -10.30
N TYR A 385 3.60 39.43 -10.27
CA TYR A 385 2.95 38.87 -11.48
C TYR A 385 1.62 39.56 -11.75
N SER A 386 1.25 39.63 -13.03
CA SER A 386 0.00 40.24 -13.52
C SER A 386 -0.37 39.63 -14.87
N ASP A 387 -1.48 40.11 -15.49
CA ASP A 387 -1.87 39.70 -16.83
C ASP A 387 -0.82 40.11 -17.89
N GLU A 388 -0.13 41.27 -17.69
CA GLU A 388 0.94 41.74 -18.57
C GLU A 388 2.26 41.01 -18.31
N ARG A 389 2.44 40.47 -17.11
CA ARG A 389 3.63 39.69 -16.68
C ARG A 389 3.20 38.40 -16.01
N PRO A 390 2.63 37.45 -16.74
CA PRO A 390 2.16 36.22 -16.19
C PRO A 390 3.32 35.34 -15.68
N LEU A 391 3.06 34.57 -14.64
CA LEU A 391 3.95 33.48 -14.23
C LEU A 391 3.94 32.39 -15.32
N GLU A 392 5.12 31.97 -15.75
CA GLU A 392 5.30 30.82 -16.64
C GLU A 392 5.96 29.69 -15.85
N VAL A 393 5.33 28.50 -15.82
CA VAL A 393 5.81 27.34 -15.06
C VAL A 393 5.58 26.03 -15.78
N GLU A 394 6.37 25.04 -15.45
CA GLU A 394 6.23 23.67 -15.92
C GLU A 394 5.72 22.75 -14.80
N ILE A 395 4.74 21.88 -15.12
CA ILE A 395 4.34 20.76 -14.28
C ILE A 395 4.88 19.48 -14.90
N ARG A 396 5.71 18.74 -14.15
CA ARG A 396 6.18 17.40 -14.52
C ARG A 396 5.39 16.33 -13.78
N TYR A 397 4.97 15.31 -14.51
CA TYR A 397 4.23 14.17 -13.94
C TYR A 397 4.55 12.87 -14.69
N ASN A 398 4.40 11.72 -14.03
CA ASN A 398 4.58 10.43 -14.70
C ASN A 398 3.41 10.13 -15.64
N THR A 399 3.74 9.49 -16.76
CA THR A 399 2.77 9.05 -17.76
C THR A 399 1.60 8.31 -17.11
N GLY A 400 0.38 8.68 -17.48
CA GLY A 400 -0.87 8.12 -16.97
C GLY A 400 -2.03 9.06 -17.22
N GLU A 401 -3.16 8.53 -17.69
CA GLU A 401 -4.32 9.34 -18.07
C GLU A 401 -4.87 10.14 -16.89
N ALA A 402 -4.99 9.52 -15.70
CA ALA A 402 -5.47 10.21 -14.51
C ALA A 402 -4.56 11.37 -14.09
N HIS A 403 -3.23 11.20 -14.16
CA HIS A 403 -2.28 12.26 -13.84
C HIS A 403 -2.34 13.42 -14.82
N ASN A 404 -2.52 13.09 -16.11
CA ASN A 404 -2.71 14.10 -17.16
C ASN A 404 -3.99 14.92 -16.90
N ARG A 405 -5.13 14.27 -16.66
CA ARG A 405 -6.41 14.97 -16.39
C ARG A 405 -6.29 15.93 -15.20
N ILE A 406 -5.64 15.51 -14.11
CA ILE A 406 -5.44 16.35 -12.93
C ILE A 406 -4.53 17.54 -13.25
N ALA A 407 -3.40 17.32 -13.94
CA ALA A 407 -2.47 18.37 -14.31
C ALA A 407 -3.13 19.40 -15.24
N VAL A 408 -3.92 18.96 -16.23
CA VAL A 408 -4.70 19.83 -17.14
C VAL A 408 -5.73 20.66 -16.36
N ALA A 409 -6.44 20.04 -15.40
CA ALA A 409 -7.43 20.75 -14.60
C ALA A 409 -6.78 21.81 -13.69
N ILE A 410 -5.65 21.51 -13.04
CA ILE A 410 -4.91 22.48 -12.22
C ILE A 410 -4.38 23.62 -13.08
N ALA A 411 -3.78 23.35 -14.23
CA ALA A 411 -3.31 24.36 -15.18
C ALA A 411 -4.45 25.28 -15.64
N ALA A 412 -5.64 24.73 -15.90
CA ALA A 412 -6.82 25.51 -16.28
C ALA A 412 -7.30 26.42 -15.14
N MET A 413 -7.34 25.94 -13.90
CA MET A 413 -7.70 26.72 -12.71
C MET A 413 -6.72 27.90 -12.51
N TRP A 414 -5.42 27.66 -12.59
CA TRP A 414 -4.40 28.70 -12.48
C TRP A 414 -4.48 29.73 -13.60
N LYS A 415 -4.74 29.29 -14.85
CA LYS A 415 -4.93 30.19 -15.98
C LYS A 415 -6.16 31.08 -15.80
N GLU A 416 -7.29 30.49 -15.41
CA GLU A 416 -8.57 31.21 -15.26
C GLU A 416 -8.50 32.24 -14.11
N ALA A 417 -7.91 31.86 -12.97
CA ALA A 417 -7.91 32.70 -11.78
C ALA A 417 -6.78 33.75 -11.76
N LEU A 418 -5.59 33.41 -12.30
CA LEU A 418 -4.34 34.19 -12.12
C LEU A 418 -3.62 34.50 -13.45
N GLY A 419 -4.08 33.99 -14.59
CA GLY A 419 -3.40 34.18 -15.88
C GLY A 419 -2.10 33.36 -16.02
N VAL A 420 -1.83 32.38 -15.15
CA VAL A 420 -0.60 31.57 -15.20
C VAL A 420 -0.52 30.79 -16.52
N LYS A 421 0.65 30.79 -17.14
CA LYS A 421 0.97 29.96 -18.29
C LYS A 421 1.68 28.70 -17.84
N THR A 422 1.00 27.57 -17.97
CA THR A 422 1.51 26.26 -17.50
C THR A 422 1.84 25.37 -18.69
N SER A 423 3.07 24.89 -18.78
CA SER A 423 3.47 23.79 -19.66
C SER A 423 3.37 22.46 -18.91
N LEU A 424 2.93 21.41 -19.61
CA LEU A 424 2.72 20.08 -19.06
C LEU A 424 3.70 19.08 -19.67
N TYR A 425 4.49 18.41 -18.86
CA TYR A 425 5.52 17.48 -19.30
C TYR A 425 5.34 16.10 -18.66
N ALA A 426 4.95 15.12 -19.47
CA ALA A 426 4.78 13.72 -19.04
C ALA A 426 6.07 12.93 -19.24
N GLU A 427 6.56 12.26 -18.21
CA GLU A 427 7.78 11.44 -18.23
C GLU A 427 7.47 9.99 -17.80
N GLU A 428 8.33 9.05 -18.21
CA GLU A 428 8.34 7.72 -17.58
C GLU A 428 8.71 7.89 -16.10
N PHE A 429 8.17 7.02 -15.23
CA PHE A 429 8.25 7.22 -13.78
C PHE A 429 9.69 7.35 -13.24
N ARG A 430 10.63 6.51 -13.73
CA ARG A 430 12.05 6.58 -13.31
C ARG A 430 12.72 7.85 -13.80
N ALA A 431 12.39 8.28 -15.03
CA ALA A 431 12.91 9.53 -15.58
C ALA A 431 12.41 10.73 -14.76
N LEU A 432 11.10 10.74 -14.42
CA LEU A 432 10.53 11.76 -13.55
C LEU A 432 11.24 11.84 -12.20
N LEU A 433 11.47 10.70 -11.54
CA LEU A 433 12.20 10.69 -10.26
C LEU A 433 13.61 11.27 -10.39
N ALA A 434 14.33 10.92 -11.46
CA ALA A 434 15.66 11.47 -11.72
C ALA A 434 15.62 12.99 -11.97
N SER A 435 14.65 13.48 -12.75
CA SER A 435 14.43 14.90 -13.04
C SER A 435 14.14 15.69 -11.76
N ILE A 436 13.28 15.15 -10.89
CA ILE A 436 12.93 15.77 -9.59
C ILE A 436 14.15 15.82 -8.67
N GLN A 437 14.89 14.70 -8.55
CA GLN A 437 16.08 14.63 -7.69
C GLN A 437 17.20 15.57 -8.15
N ALA A 438 17.37 15.74 -9.45
CA ALA A 438 18.35 16.66 -10.01
C ALA A 438 18.05 18.13 -9.67
N ARG A 439 16.77 18.53 -9.51
CA ARG A 439 16.31 19.89 -9.16
C ARG A 439 16.80 21.01 -10.09
N THR A 440 17.30 20.66 -11.27
CA THR A 440 17.90 21.63 -12.20
C THR A 440 16.87 22.31 -13.10
N GLU A 441 15.90 21.54 -13.60
CA GLU A 441 14.91 22.01 -14.57
C GLU A 441 13.48 21.99 -14.01
N THR A 442 13.15 21.01 -13.18
CA THR A 442 11.81 20.83 -12.63
C THR A 442 11.41 21.99 -11.74
N GLU A 443 10.22 22.55 -11.95
CA GLU A 443 9.63 23.63 -11.15
C GLU A 443 8.54 23.12 -10.24
N ILE A 444 7.56 22.40 -10.81
CA ILE A 444 6.46 21.76 -10.10
C ILE A 444 6.42 20.30 -10.54
N PHE A 445 6.27 19.39 -9.60
CA PHE A 445 6.21 17.96 -9.91
C PHE A 445 5.07 17.26 -9.19
N ARG A 446 4.49 16.29 -9.87
CA ARG A 446 3.52 15.35 -9.27
C ARG A 446 4.24 14.28 -8.47
N SER A 447 3.74 13.98 -7.28
CA SER A 447 4.16 12.81 -6.51
C SER A 447 3.02 12.25 -5.65
N SER A 448 3.31 11.19 -4.93
CA SER A 448 2.43 10.64 -3.90
C SER A 448 3.27 10.04 -2.78
N TRP A 449 2.70 9.98 -1.59
CA TRP A 449 3.31 9.29 -0.47
C TRP A 449 2.32 8.29 0.12
N ILE A 450 2.81 7.10 0.37
CA ILE A 450 2.12 6.06 1.14
C ILE A 450 2.88 5.92 2.44
N GLY A 451 2.21 6.08 3.58
CA GLY A 451 2.85 5.95 4.88
C GLY A 451 3.41 4.54 5.09
N ASP A 452 4.71 4.44 5.41
CA ASP A 452 5.38 3.16 5.67
C ASP A 452 4.83 2.48 6.93
N PHE A 453 4.30 3.28 7.86
CA PHE A 453 3.70 2.83 9.13
C PHE A 453 2.63 3.83 9.58
N ASP A 454 1.73 3.37 10.44
CA ASP A 454 0.64 4.17 10.99
C ASP A 454 1.14 5.14 12.07
N ASP A 455 1.81 6.20 11.60
CA ASP A 455 2.30 7.31 12.43
C ASP A 455 2.52 8.56 11.56
N ALA A 456 2.18 9.73 12.08
CA ALA A 456 2.36 11.01 11.38
C ALA A 456 3.82 11.31 11.00
N TYR A 457 4.78 10.75 11.73
CA TYR A 457 6.20 10.89 11.43
C TYR A 457 6.56 10.32 10.05
N SER A 458 5.87 9.25 9.59
CA SER A 458 6.05 8.70 8.24
C SER A 458 5.80 9.73 7.12
N PHE A 459 4.97 10.72 7.39
CA PHE A 459 4.69 11.83 6.48
C PHE A 459 5.62 13.03 6.74
N ALA A 460 5.85 13.37 8.00
CA ALA A 460 6.63 14.54 8.37
C ALA A 460 8.10 14.42 7.94
N GLN A 461 8.73 13.27 8.09
CA GLN A 461 10.14 13.05 7.73
C GLN A 461 10.49 13.38 6.27
N LEU A 462 9.51 13.29 5.34
CA LEU A 462 9.74 13.58 3.92
C LEU A 462 10.20 15.02 3.64
N LEU A 463 9.93 15.93 4.56
CA LEU A 463 10.25 17.36 4.42
C LEU A 463 11.39 17.80 5.34
N GLN A 464 11.98 16.88 6.11
CA GLN A 464 13.17 17.15 6.88
C GLN A 464 14.34 17.52 5.94
N SER A 465 15.11 18.56 6.31
CA SER A 465 16.08 19.18 5.39
C SER A 465 17.15 18.23 4.85
N ASP A 466 17.60 17.28 5.66
CA ASP A 466 18.65 16.30 5.34
C ASP A 466 18.10 14.91 4.94
N PHE A 467 16.78 14.76 4.84
CA PHE A 467 16.18 13.49 4.46
C PHE A 467 16.36 13.22 2.97
N GLY A 468 16.95 12.08 2.63
CA GLY A 468 17.38 11.75 1.26
C GLY A 468 16.28 11.75 0.19
N ILE A 469 15.00 11.66 0.59
CA ILE A 469 13.85 11.75 -0.29
C ILE A 469 13.00 13.02 -0.10
N ASN A 470 13.57 14.07 0.50
CA ASN A 470 12.98 15.41 0.47
C ASN A 470 13.06 15.98 -0.95
N LEU A 471 12.08 15.68 -1.77
CA LEU A 471 12.07 16.02 -3.19
C LEU A 471 11.93 17.53 -3.45
N THR A 472 11.31 18.28 -2.53
CA THR A 472 11.06 19.72 -2.68
C THR A 472 12.30 20.58 -2.43
N GLY A 473 13.26 20.09 -1.64
CA GLY A 473 14.37 20.89 -1.11
C GLY A 473 13.90 21.86 -0.03
N TYR A 474 12.79 21.59 0.63
CA TYR A 474 12.34 22.33 1.80
C TYR A 474 13.40 22.27 2.90
N SER A 475 13.67 23.42 3.52
CA SER A 475 14.61 23.52 4.61
C SER A 475 14.11 24.57 5.58
N ASN A 476 13.77 24.14 6.80
CA ASN A 476 13.34 25.01 7.88
C ASN A 476 13.92 24.48 9.21
N PRO A 477 14.90 25.18 9.80
CA PRO A 477 15.55 24.72 11.04
C PRO A 477 14.58 24.51 12.22
N ARG A 478 13.47 25.26 12.28
CA ARG A 478 12.45 25.06 13.33
C ARG A 478 11.69 23.75 13.10
N TYR A 479 11.36 23.43 11.83
CA TYR A 479 10.73 22.18 11.47
C TYR A 479 11.62 20.99 11.84
N ASP A 480 12.89 21.05 11.46
CA ASP A 480 13.87 20.00 11.77
C ASP A 480 14.05 19.79 13.27
N ALA A 481 14.08 20.90 14.04
CA ALA A 481 14.18 20.83 15.49
C ALA A 481 12.95 20.18 16.14
N LEU A 482 11.73 20.45 15.65
CA LEU A 482 10.50 19.82 16.12
C LEU A 482 10.51 18.31 15.84
N LEU A 483 10.97 17.88 14.66
CA LEU A 483 11.09 16.47 14.32
C LEU A 483 12.17 15.78 15.17
N ALA A 484 13.33 16.41 15.35
CA ALA A 484 14.40 15.87 16.18
C ALA A 484 13.95 15.68 17.64
N GLU A 485 13.18 16.65 18.20
CA GLU A 485 12.57 16.51 19.53
C GLU A 485 11.53 15.38 19.57
N ALA A 486 10.66 15.28 18.52
CA ALA A 486 9.64 14.26 18.45
C ALA A 486 10.22 12.84 18.37
N VAL A 487 11.33 12.63 17.67
CA VAL A 487 12.00 11.32 17.53
C VAL A 487 12.48 10.76 18.86
N VAL A 488 12.95 11.60 19.77
CA VAL A 488 13.47 11.17 21.07
C VAL A 488 12.43 11.21 22.19
N GLN A 489 11.23 11.68 21.90
CA GLN A 489 10.16 11.89 22.91
C GLN A 489 9.41 10.58 23.21
N ALA A 490 9.50 10.11 24.46
CA ALA A 490 8.80 8.93 24.94
C ALA A 490 7.32 9.20 25.32
N ASP A 491 7.01 10.46 25.75
CA ASP A 491 5.62 10.86 26.02
C ASP A 491 4.87 11.02 24.69
N THR A 492 3.89 10.16 24.45
CA THR A 492 3.12 10.11 23.21
C THR A 492 2.28 11.38 22.97
N ALA A 493 1.77 12.01 24.02
CA ALA A 493 0.99 13.25 23.89
C ALA A 493 1.90 14.44 23.51
N ARG A 494 3.06 14.54 24.14
CA ARG A 494 4.06 15.57 23.80
C ARG A 494 4.60 15.34 22.38
N ARG A 495 4.92 14.09 22.02
CA ARG A 495 5.37 13.73 20.68
C ARG A 495 4.34 14.13 19.62
N ARG A 496 3.07 13.79 19.85
CA ARG A 496 1.98 14.20 18.96
C ARG A 496 1.93 15.73 18.79
N ALA A 497 1.97 16.50 19.87
CA ALA A 497 1.92 17.94 19.81
C ALA A 497 3.08 18.54 18.98
N LEU A 498 4.28 17.96 19.06
CA LEU A 498 5.44 18.34 18.25
C LEU A 498 5.21 18.09 16.76
N LEU A 499 4.67 16.91 16.41
CA LEU A 499 4.37 16.57 15.02
C LEU A 499 3.24 17.44 14.45
N GLU A 500 2.20 17.74 15.24
CA GLU A 500 1.12 18.66 14.86
C GLU A 500 1.65 20.09 14.65
N GLU A 501 2.58 20.57 15.51
CA GLU A 501 3.24 21.87 15.33
C GLU A 501 4.11 21.89 14.07
N ALA A 502 4.85 20.82 13.81
CA ALA A 502 5.65 20.67 12.60
C ALA A 502 4.78 20.72 11.33
N GLU A 503 3.65 19.98 11.30
CA GLU A 503 2.74 20.02 10.14
C GLU A 503 2.15 21.42 9.94
N ARG A 504 1.70 22.12 10.99
CA ARG A 504 1.21 23.50 10.87
C ARG A 504 2.25 24.45 10.29
N LEU A 505 3.51 24.35 10.76
CA LEU A 505 4.61 25.15 10.25
C LEU A 505 4.86 24.90 8.76
N MET A 506 4.93 23.62 8.38
CA MET A 506 5.12 23.24 7.00
C MET A 506 3.96 23.70 6.09
N LEU A 507 2.72 23.55 6.54
CA LEU A 507 1.56 24.01 5.79
C LEU A 507 1.59 25.53 5.58
N ALA A 508 2.03 26.32 6.56
CA ALA A 508 2.20 27.77 6.43
C ALA A 508 3.28 28.13 5.40
N ASP A 509 4.33 27.34 5.26
CA ASP A 509 5.43 27.56 4.30
C ASP A 509 5.09 27.09 2.88
N HIS A 510 4.04 26.28 2.69
CA HIS A 510 3.57 25.76 1.39
C HIS A 510 4.68 25.12 0.52
N PRO A 511 5.48 24.15 1.01
CA PRO A 511 6.50 23.49 0.18
C PRO A 511 5.87 22.56 -0.86
N LEU A 512 4.63 22.16 -0.65
CA LEU A 512 3.87 21.25 -1.50
C LEU A 512 2.37 21.59 -1.48
N LEU A 513 1.65 21.00 -2.41
CA LEU A 513 0.21 21.14 -2.63
C LEU A 513 -0.44 19.77 -2.45
N PRO A 514 -0.93 19.40 -1.26
CA PRO A 514 -1.79 18.23 -1.11
C PRO A 514 -3.06 18.43 -1.96
N ILE A 515 -3.43 17.42 -2.72
CA ILE A 515 -4.58 17.46 -3.63
C ILE A 515 -5.71 16.60 -3.09
N TYR A 516 -5.42 15.32 -2.81
CA TYR A 516 -6.38 14.41 -2.20
C TYR A 516 -5.69 13.32 -1.38
N PHE A 517 -6.43 12.77 -0.44
CA PHE A 517 -6.09 11.52 0.22
C PHE A 517 -6.68 10.36 -0.55
N TYR A 518 -5.89 9.32 -0.75
CA TYR A 518 -6.34 8.09 -1.39
C TYR A 518 -7.34 7.34 -0.54
N VAL A 519 -8.14 6.52 -1.20
CA VAL A 519 -9.05 5.56 -0.57
C VAL A 519 -8.85 4.18 -1.18
N SER A 520 -8.96 3.15 -0.38
CA SER A 520 -9.10 1.78 -0.86
C SER A 520 -10.55 1.52 -1.29
N LYS A 521 -10.73 0.68 -2.30
CA LYS A 521 -12.04 0.34 -2.85
C LYS A 521 -12.09 -1.16 -3.14
N HIS A 522 -13.07 -1.84 -2.55
CA HIS A 522 -13.31 -3.26 -2.75
C HIS A 522 -14.78 -3.52 -3.00
N LEU A 523 -15.06 -4.54 -3.81
CA LEU A 523 -16.39 -5.14 -3.87
C LEU A 523 -16.38 -6.43 -3.07
N ILE A 524 -17.38 -6.61 -2.21
CA ILE A 524 -17.48 -7.71 -1.27
C ILE A 524 -18.87 -8.30 -1.36
N LYS A 525 -18.98 -9.61 -1.62
CA LYS A 525 -20.27 -10.30 -1.68
C LYS A 525 -20.97 -10.28 -0.32
N PRO A 526 -22.31 -10.12 -0.26
CA PRO A 526 -23.08 -10.06 0.99
C PRO A 526 -22.88 -11.28 1.91
N HIS A 527 -22.57 -12.44 1.34
CA HIS A 527 -22.30 -13.66 2.12
C HIS A 527 -20.90 -13.72 2.76
N VAL A 528 -20.04 -12.70 2.53
CA VAL A 528 -18.74 -12.57 3.20
C VAL A 528 -18.92 -11.73 4.44
N HIS A 529 -18.71 -12.31 5.61
CA HIS A 529 -18.83 -11.63 6.90
C HIS A 529 -17.44 -11.43 7.54
N GLY A 530 -17.35 -10.41 8.43
CA GLY A 530 -16.12 -10.12 9.19
C GLY A 530 -15.15 -9.18 8.46
N TRP A 531 -15.51 -8.65 7.30
CA TRP A 531 -14.75 -7.58 6.67
C TRP A 531 -14.79 -6.31 7.52
N SER A 532 -13.66 -5.64 7.64
CA SER A 532 -13.56 -4.39 8.40
C SER A 532 -12.69 -3.39 7.66
N ASP A 533 -13.29 -2.31 7.21
CA ASP A 533 -12.59 -1.22 6.53
C ASP A 533 -11.61 -0.53 7.48
N ASN A 534 -10.36 -0.36 7.03
CA ASN A 534 -9.32 0.27 7.84
C ASN A 534 -8.30 1.02 6.98
N VAL A 535 -7.63 1.99 7.60
CA VAL A 535 -6.72 2.94 6.94
C VAL A 535 -5.44 2.33 6.36
N VAL A 536 -5.06 1.14 6.81
CA VAL A 536 -3.89 0.40 6.30
C VAL A 536 -4.27 -0.62 5.22
N ASN A 537 -5.57 -0.75 4.91
CA ASN A 537 -6.12 -1.66 3.90
C ASN A 537 -5.64 -3.13 4.07
N ILE A 538 -5.62 -3.62 5.31
CA ILE A 538 -5.18 -4.97 5.64
C ILE A 538 -6.36 -5.82 6.11
N GLN A 539 -6.57 -6.97 5.43
CA GLN A 539 -7.62 -7.94 5.75
C GLN A 539 -7.03 -9.35 5.81
N TYR A 540 -7.10 -9.96 6.98
CA TYR A 540 -6.72 -11.37 7.17
C TYR A 540 -7.91 -12.28 6.85
N SER A 541 -7.70 -13.31 6.04
CA SER A 541 -8.75 -14.27 5.73
C SER A 541 -9.23 -15.05 6.97
N ARG A 542 -8.39 -15.21 8.00
CA ARG A 542 -8.78 -15.82 9.29
C ARG A 542 -9.90 -15.10 10.04
N SER A 543 -10.12 -13.82 9.74
CA SER A 543 -11.17 -13.00 10.34
C SER A 543 -12.50 -13.07 9.58
N LEU A 544 -12.48 -13.68 8.39
CA LEU A 544 -13.64 -13.75 7.51
C LEU A 544 -14.38 -15.08 7.65
N SER A 545 -15.66 -15.07 7.28
CA SER A 545 -16.48 -16.27 7.17
C SER A 545 -17.44 -16.14 5.99
N LEU A 546 -17.93 -17.27 5.51
CA LEU A 546 -18.97 -17.35 4.48
C LEU A 546 -20.26 -17.89 5.11
N GLY A 547 -21.39 -17.30 4.76
CA GLY A 547 -22.69 -17.75 5.25
C GLY A 547 -23.83 -17.05 4.54
N SER A 548 -25.06 -17.59 4.67
CA SER A 548 -26.27 -16.84 4.34
C SER A 548 -26.50 -15.76 5.39
N ASP A 549 -26.96 -14.58 4.98
CA ASP A 549 -27.49 -13.58 5.92
C ASP A 549 -28.54 -14.24 6.83
N GLN A 550 -28.28 -14.27 8.14
CA GLN A 550 -29.25 -14.69 9.14
C GLN A 550 -30.07 -13.49 9.59
#